data_1937575acd4364d1e9c647580c346a2b
#
_entry.id   1937575acd4364d1e9c647580c346a2b
#
_cell.length_a   1.000
_cell.length_b   1.000
_cell.length_c   1.000
_cell.angle_alpha   90.00
_cell.angle_beta   90.00
_cell.angle_gamma   90.00
#
_symmetry.space_group_name_H-M   'P 1'
#
loop_
_entity.id
_entity.type
_entity.pdbx_description
1 polymer ?
#
loop_
_entity_poly.entity_id
_entity_poly.type
_entity_poly.pdbx_seq_one_letter_code
_entity_poly.pdbx_strand_id
1 'polypeptide(L)'
;VYKRQTVGVVVTTDGSITEIPREDYVGAEERVINELLALNKPFVILLNSAHPDAKETKELAKQMQGKYNATVIPANCSELNEEDINNIMEKMLYEFPLMELSVSVPAWVSSMDNTNISEDIYSAIENAEKISDVDMIPKILKEECEFVDSAQIVEINPGYGEARIEVSVPDSLFYKTLNERSGSVSYTHLRAHET
;
A
#
# COMPACT_ATOMS: atom_id res chain seq x y z
N VAL A 1 5.41 -24.96 -15.22
CA VAL A 1 4.11 -24.97 -14.54
C VAL A 1 3.73 -23.54 -14.30
N TYR A 2 2.79 -23.04 -15.10
CA TYR A 2 2.20 -21.71 -14.84
C TYR A 2 1.47 -21.79 -13.51
N LYS A 3 2.01 -21.19 -12.46
CA LYS A 3 1.26 -20.94 -11.22
C LYS A 3 0.15 -19.96 -11.60
N ARG A 4 -1.06 -20.47 -11.85
CA ARG A 4 -2.24 -19.62 -11.94
C ARG A 4 -2.35 -18.93 -10.57
N GLN A 5 -2.15 -17.64 -10.55
CA GLN A 5 -2.46 -16.83 -9.36
C GLN A 5 -3.97 -16.95 -9.17
N THR A 6 -4.38 -17.68 -8.15
CA THR A 6 -5.79 -17.80 -7.78
C THR A 6 -5.96 -16.89 -6.58
N VAL A 7 -6.80 -15.89 -6.69
CA VAL A 7 -7.24 -15.07 -5.56
C VAL A 7 -8.32 -15.80 -4.80
N GLY A 8 -8.24 -15.78 -3.47
CA GLY A 8 -9.26 -16.31 -2.60
C GLY A 8 -10.32 -15.26 -2.25
N VAL A 9 -11.56 -15.65 -2.20
CA VAL A 9 -12.62 -14.86 -1.57
C VAL A 9 -13.24 -15.72 -0.47
N VAL A 10 -13.04 -15.30 0.77
CA VAL A 10 -13.66 -15.95 1.94
C VAL A 10 -14.97 -15.23 2.23
N VAL A 11 -16.07 -15.93 2.15
CA VAL A 11 -17.38 -15.37 2.51
C VAL A 11 -17.75 -15.85 3.90
N THR A 12 -17.99 -14.93 4.81
CA THR A 12 -18.48 -15.16 6.16
C THR A 12 -19.66 -14.24 6.46
N THR A 13 -20.24 -14.30 7.64
CA THR A 13 -21.42 -13.49 7.99
C THR A 13 -21.28 -12.90 9.40
N ASP A 14 -21.98 -11.79 9.63
CA ASP A 14 -22.18 -11.21 10.97
C ASP A 14 -23.32 -11.88 11.75
N GLY A 15 -24.01 -12.88 11.14
CA GLY A 15 -25.15 -13.57 11.72
C GLY A 15 -26.51 -12.92 11.40
N SER A 16 -26.54 -11.78 10.72
CA SER A 16 -27.80 -11.07 10.40
C SER A 16 -28.59 -11.66 9.24
N ILE A 17 -27.94 -12.48 8.40
CA ILE A 17 -28.55 -13.06 7.17
C ILE A 17 -29.23 -14.41 7.43
N THR A 18 -28.77 -15.14 8.44
CA THR A 18 -29.23 -16.51 8.74
C THR A 18 -29.68 -16.62 10.19
N GLU A 19 -30.40 -17.71 10.52
CA GLU A 19 -30.76 -18.00 11.91
C GLU A 19 -29.60 -18.57 12.74
N ILE A 20 -28.42 -18.79 12.11
CA ILE A 20 -27.21 -19.30 12.77
C ILE A 20 -26.43 -18.13 13.38
N PRO A 21 -26.12 -18.15 14.67
CA PRO A 21 -25.37 -17.07 15.30
C PRO A 21 -23.93 -16.99 14.80
N ARG A 22 -23.36 -15.77 14.85
CA ARG A 22 -22.00 -15.49 14.39
C ARG A 22 -20.94 -16.44 14.97
N GLU A 23 -21.09 -16.81 16.23
CA GLU A 23 -20.13 -17.64 16.98
C GLU A 23 -19.90 -19.01 16.34
N ASP A 24 -20.94 -19.58 15.72
CA ASP A 24 -20.87 -20.89 15.07
C ASP A 24 -20.05 -20.87 13.77
N TYR A 25 -19.88 -19.69 13.16
CA TYR A 25 -19.06 -19.53 11.95
C TYR A 25 -17.59 -19.32 12.23
N VAL A 26 -17.22 -18.78 13.39
CA VAL A 26 -15.84 -18.36 13.69
C VAL A 26 -14.84 -19.49 13.53
N GLY A 27 -15.15 -20.68 14.02
CA GLY A 27 -14.23 -21.81 13.93
C GLY A 27 -13.96 -22.30 12.49
N ALA A 28 -14.99 -22.26 11.63
CA ALA A 28 -14.84 -22.60 10.21
C ALA A 28 -14.09 -21.51 9.44
N GLU A 29 -14.40 -20.24 9.73
CA GLU A 29 -13.76 -19.07 9.18
C GLU A 29 -12.25 -19.08 9.46
N GLU A 30 -11.86 -19.25 10.73
CA GLU A 30 -10.45 -19.30 11.13
C GLU A 30 -9.69 -20.40 10.42
N ARG A 31 -10.29 -21.58 10.28
CA ARG A 31 -9.67 -22.70 9.60
C ARG A 31 -9.37 -22.37 8.13
N VAL A 32 -10.37 -21.85 7.41
CA VAL A 32 -10.23 -21.51 5.97
C VAL A 32 -9.20 -20.39 5.78
N ILE A 33 -9.24 -19.36 6.61
CA ILE A 33 -8.29 -18.25 6.55
C ILE A 33 -6.87 -18.74 6.81
N ASN A 34 -6.66 -19.58 7.83
CA ASN A 34 -5.35 -20.13 8.13
C ASN A 34 -4.82 -21.03 7.00
N GLU A 35 -5.68 -21.78 6.32
CA GLU A 35 -5.31 -22.56 5.15
C GLU A 35 -4.84 -21.65 3.98
N LEU A 36 -5.53 -20.53 3.73
CA LEU A 36 -5.14 -19.57 2.70
C LEU A 36 -3.82 -18.87 3.04
N LEU A 37 -3.64 -18.46 4.28
CA LEU A 37 -2.38 -17.89 4.78
C LEU A 37 -1.22 -18.88 4.62
N ALA A 38 -1.42 -20.13 4.98
CA ALA A 38 -0.40 -21.20 4.83
C ALA A 38 -0.02 -21.46 3.36
N LEU A 39 -0.95 -21.21 2.43
CA LEU A 39 -0.71 -21.31 0.99
C LEU A 39 -0.07 -20.05 0.40
N ASN A 40 0.11 -19.01 1.19
CA ASN A 40 0.61 -17.69 0.77
C ASN A 40 -0.13 -17.15 -0.46
N LYS A 41 -1.47 -17.24 -0.43
CA LYS A 41 -2.33 -16.76 -1.52
C LYS A 41 -3.01 -15.46 -1.13
N PRO A 42 -3.07 -14.48 -2.03
CA PRO A 42 -3.85 -13.27 -1.78
C PRO A 42 -5.33 -13.63 -1.65
N PHE A 43 -6.01 -13.03 -0.67
CA PHE A 43 -7.45 -13.21 -0.47
C PHE A 43 -8.06 -11.99 0.19
N VAL A 44 -9.36 -11.84 -0.01
CA VAL A 44 -10.21 -10.89 0.70
C VAL A 44 -11.28 -11.63 1.47
N ILE A 45 -11.81 -11.00 2.49
CA ILE A 45 -12.93 -11.52 3.29
C ILE A 45 -14.17 -10.68 2.99
N LEU A 46 -15.23 -11.29 2.49
CA LEU A 46 -16.55 -10.68 2.38
C LEU A 46 -17.34 -10.99 3.65
N LEU A 47 -17.64 -9.95 4.42
CA LEU A 47 -18.51 -10.02 5.58
C LEU A 47 -19.95 -9.79 5.13
N ASN A 48 -20.68 -10.88 4.88
CA ASN A 48 -22.07 -10.83 4.44
C ASN A 48 -22.98 -10.39 5.59
N SER A 49 -23.66 -9.28 5.40
CA SER A 49 -24.55 -8.64 6.38
C SER A 49 -25.81 -8.13 5.71
N ALA A 50 -26.94 -8.21 6.40
CA ALA A 50 -28.17 -7.53 5.99
C ALA A 50 -28.03 -5.99 6.05
N HIS A 51 -27.10 -5.50 6.89
CA HIS A 51 -26.86 -4.07 7.10
C HIS A 51 -25.37 -3.75 7.04
N PRO A 52 -24.74 -3.80 5.83
CA PRO A 52 -23.28 -3.63 5.68
C PRO A 52 -22.78 -2.25 6.15
N ASP A 53 -23.65 -1.24 6.12
CA ASP A 53 -23.35 0.12 6.56
C ASP A 53 -23.52 0.38 8.05
N ALA A 54 -24.10 -0.57 8.80
CA ALA A 54 -24.27 -0.44 10.22
C ALA A 54 -22.92 -0.28 10.96
N LYS A 55 -22.93 0.46 12.04
CA LYS A 55 -21.73 0.73 12.82
C LYS A 55 -21.12 -0.55 13.39
N GLU A 56 -21.98 -1.42 13.88
CA GLU A 56 -21.60 -2.72 14.45
C GLU A 56 -20.89 -3.60 13.39
N THR A 57 -21.42 -3.66 12.17
CA THR A 57 -20.85 -4.43 11.08
C THR A 57 -19.48 -3.85 10.65
N LYS A 58 -19.36 -2.52 10.59
CA LYS A 58 -18.09 -1.85 10.29
C LYS A 58 -17.04 -2.05 11.39
N GLU A 59 -17.45 -2.06 12.65
CA GLU A 59 -16.57 -2.35 13.79
C GLU A 59 -16.10 -3.81 13.77
N LEU A 60 -17.00 -4.74 13.51
CA LEU A 60 -16.67 -6.16 13.33
C LEU A 60 -15.67 -6.35 12.18
N ALA A 61 -15.91 -5.72 11.03
CA ALA A 61 -14.99 -5.78 9.89
C ALA A 61 -13.58 -5.29 10.26
N LYS A 62 -13.46 -4.18 11.00
CA LYS A 62 -12.17 -3.68 11.47
C LYS A 62 -11.47 -4.62 12.44
N GLN A 63 -12.22 -5.25 13.34
CA GLN A 63 -11.66 -6.24 14.27
C GLN A 63 -11.13 -7.46 13.52
N MET A 64 -11.88 -7.94 12.53
CA MET A 64 -11.46 -9.05 11.68
C MET A 64 -10.25 -8.69 10.84
N GLN A 65 -10.20 -7.48 10.28
CA GLN A 65 -9.05 -6.98 9.51
C GLN A 65 -7.78 -6.95 10.37
N GLY A 66 -7.87 -6.46 11.60
CA GLY A 66 -6.75 -6.49 12.54
C GLY A 66 -6.34 -7.89 12.98
N LYS A 67 -7.31 -8.82 13.10
CA LYS A 67 -7.05 -10.21 13.51
C LYS A 67 -6.36 -11.03 12.44
N TYR A 68 -6.81 -10.91 11.19
CA TYR A 68 -6.38 -11.76 10.07
C TYR A 68 -5.34 -11.11 9.15
N ASN A 69 -5.05 -9.83 9.36
CA ASN A 69 -4.19 -9.01 8.49
C ASN A 69 -4.59 -9.12 7.02
N ALA A 70 -5.90 -9.05 6.75
CA ALA A 70 -6.48 -9.18 5.41
C ALA A 70 -7.62 -8.19 5.23
N THR A 71 -7.87 -7.74 4.01
CA THR A 71 -8.96 -6.82 3.70
C THR A 71 -10.30 -7.47 3.93
N VAL A 72 -11.14 -6.83 4.76
CA VAL A 72 -12.52 -7.26 5.07
C VAL A 72 -13.49 -6.26 4.46
N ILE A 73 -14.41 -6.76 3.64
CA ILE A 73 -15.39 -5.97 2.90
C ILE A 73 -16.79 -6.33 3.39
N PRO A 74 -17.46 -5.45 4.15
CA PRO A 74 -18.87 -5.62 4.45
C PRO A 74 -19.70 -5.46 3.18
N ALA A 75 -20.60 -6.38 2.93
CA ALA A 75 -21.50 -6.34 1.76
C ALA A 75 -22.77 -7.13 2.03
N ASN A 76 -23.88 -6.75 1.40
CA ASN A 76 -25.08 -7.60 1.30
C ASN A 76 -24.98 -8.45 0.03
N CYS A 77 -24.54 -9.69 0.17
CA CYS A 77 -24.32 -10.56 -0.99
C CYS A 77 -25.59 -10.88 -1.78
N SER A 78 -26.79 -10.64 -1.20
CA SER A 78 -28.08 -10.83 -1.88
C SER A 78 -28.47 -9.66 -2.77
N GLU A 79 -27.86 -8.49 -2.56
CA GLU A 79 -28.23 -7.22 -3.20
C GLU A 79 -27.03 -6.55 -3.89
N LEU A 80 -25.97 -7.30 -4.20
CA LEU A 80 -24.78 -6.76 -4.88
C LEU A 80 -25.17 -6.19 -6.24
N ASN A 81 -24.80 -4.94 -6.43
CA ASN A 81 -24.90 -4.25 -7.72
C ASN A 81 -23.53 -4.26 -8.44
N GLU A 82 -23.48 -3.68 -9.63
CA GLU A 82 -22.26 -3.62 -10.45
C GLU A 82 -21.13 -2.81 -9.77
N GLU A 83 -21.47 -1.72 -9.08
CA GLU A 83 -20.51 -0.89 -8.36
C GLU A 83 -19.90 -1.65 -7.18
N ASP A 84 -20.70 -2.39 -6.43
CA ASP A 84 -20.25 -3.24 -5.33
C ASP A 84 -19.27 -4.32 -5.82
N ILE A 85 -19.61 -4.96 -6.94
CA ILE A 85 -18.75 -5.97 -7.56
C ILE A 85 -17.41 -5.37 -7.99
N ASN A 86 -17.44 -4.21 -8.66
CA ASN A 86 -16.23 -3.52 -9.08
C ASN A 86 -15.34 -3.12 -7.89
N ASN A 87 -15.93 -2.61 -6.80
CA ASN A 87 -15.20 -2.29 -5.57
C ASN A 87 -14.57 -3.53 -4.92
N ILE A 88 -15.29 -4.68 -4.91
CA ILE A 88 -14.73 -5.94 -4.42
C ILE A 88 -13.55 -6.39 -5.28
N MET A 89 -13.69 -6.32 -6.61
CA MET A 89 -12.63 -6.68 -7.55
C MET A 89 -11.41 -5.77 -7.41
N GLU A 90 -11.61 -4.47 -7.27
CA GLU A 90 -10.55 -3.50 -7.04
C GLU A 90 -9.78 -3.85 -5.75
N LYS A 91 -10.48 -4.02 -4.64
CA LYS A 91 -9.83 -4.40 -3.36
C LYS A 91 -9.10 -5.73 -3.44
N MET A 92 -9.61 -6.69 -4.22
CA MET A 92 -8.90 -7.94 -4.47
C MET A 92 -7.57 -7.72 -5.20
N LEU A 93 -7.53 -6.81 -6.17
CA LEU A 93 -6.30 -6.50 -6.90
C LEU A 93 -5.24 -5.86 -5.99
N TYR A 94 -5.65 -5.09 -5.00
CA TYR A 94 -4.73 -4.48 -4.02
C TYR A 94 -4.11 -5.50 -3.05
N GLU A 95 -4.70 -6.70 -2.91
CA GLU A 95 -4.10 -7.80 -2.12
C GLU A 95 -3.03 -8.59 -2.89
N PHE A 96 -2.82 -8.31 -4.18
CA PHE A 96 -1.74 -8.94 -4.95
C PHE A 96 -0.36 -8.50 -4.43
N PRO A 97 0.64 -9.41 -4.53
CA PRO A 97 1.99 -9.06 -4.13
C PRO A 97 2.54 -7.95 -5.01
N LEU A 98 3.30 -7.05 -4.40
CA LEU A 98 4.10 -6.06 -5.09
C LEU A 98 5.30 -6.79 -5.72
N MET A 99 5.39 -6.77 -7.04
CA MET A 99 6.44 -7.47 -7.80
C MET A 99 7.57 -6.53 -8.18
N GLU A 100 7.23 -5.28 -8.48
CA GLU A 100 8.18 -4.26 -8.86
C GLU A 100 7.76 -2.90 -8.34
N LEU A 101 8.67 -2.24 -7.64
CA LEU A 101 8.52 -0.86 -7.19
C LEU A 101 9.62 -0.01 -7.80
N SER A 102 9.24 0.86 -8.73
CA SER A 102 10.14 1.83 -9.34
C SER A 102 10.11 3.15 -8.60
N VAL A 103 11.23 3.54 -8.00
CA VAL A 103 11.38 4.86 -7.36
C VAL A 103 12.21 5.75 -8.25
N SER A 104 11.60 6.82 -8.75
CA SER A 104 12.25 7.81 -9.60
C SER A 104 12.74 8.98 -8.75
N VAL A 105 14.04 9.24 -8.81
CA VAL A 105 14.68 10.39 -8.16
C VAL A 105 15.26 11.32 -9.23
N PRO A 106 15.51 12.62 -8.93
CA PRO A 106 16.18 13.53 -9.88
C PRO A 106 17.52 12.97 -10.37
N ALA A 107 17.82 13.10 -11.65
CA ALA A 107 18.99 12.49 -12.29
C ALA A 107 20.32 12.87 -11.63
N TRP A 108 20.42 14.07 -11.04
CA TRP A 108 21.63 14.51 -10.36
C TRP A 108 21.89 13.74 -9.05
N VAL A 109 20.84 13.22 -8.39
CA VAL A 109 20.96 12.37 -7.19
C VAL A 109 21.71 11.09 -7.52
N SER A 110 21.38 10.45 -8.65
CA SER A 110 22.06 9.23 -9.13
C SER A 110 23.53 9.47 -9.48
N SER A 111 23.93 10.71 -9.71
CA SER A 111 25.30 11.09 -10.01
C SER A 111 26.14 11.41 -8.77
N MET A 112 25.54 11.39 -7.58
CA MET A 112 26.22 11.59 -6.33
C MET A 112 26.88 10.28 -5.87
N ASP A 113 28.15 10.35 -5.45
CA ASP A 113 28.85 9.18 -4.90
C ASP A 113 28.38 8.80 -3.48
N ASN A 114 27.39 9.51 -2.93
CA ASN A 114 26.77 9.21 -1.65
C ASN A 114 25.71 8.10 -1.86
N THR A 115 26.13 6.88 -1.62
CA THR A 115 25.30 5.66 -1.69
C THR A 115 24.15 5.66 -0.67
N ASN A 116 24.22 6.47 0.38
CA ASN A 116 23.27 6.48 1.50
C ASN A 116 21.82 6.78 1.07
N ILE A 117 21.61 7.67 0.08
CA ILE A 117 20.26 8.04 -0.37
C ILE A 117 19.49 6.83 -0.91
N SER A 118 20.16 5.99 -1.71
CA SER A 118 19.53 4.79 -2.23
C SER A 118 19.29 3.76 -1.13
N GLU A 119 20.22 3.61 -0.19
CA GLU A 119 20.09 2.70 0.95
C GLU A 119 18.95 3.13 1.88
N ASP A 120 18.81 4.43 2.16
CA ASP A 120 17.74 4.99 2.99
C ASP A 120 16.36 4.77 2.32
N ILE A 121 16.26 4.99 1.00
CA ILE A 121 15.03 4.70 0.25
C ILE A 121 14.72 3.20 0.32
N TYR A 122 15.69 2.32 0.09
CA TYR A 122 15.46 0.88 0.16
C TYR A 122 14.99 0.45 1.55
N SER A 123 15.60 0.97 2.61
CA SER A 123 15.21 0.65 3.98
C SER A 123 13.77 1.09 4.30
N ALA A 124 13.37 2.25 3.81
CA ALA A 124 12.03 2.78 4.02
C ALA A 124 10.93 1.95 3.30
N ILE A 125 11.26 1.27 2.21
CA ILE A 125 10.30 0.49 1.40
C ILE A 125 10.41 -1.02 1.60
N GLU A 126 11.37 -1.49 2.40
CA GLU A 126 11.66 -2.93 2.58
C GLU A 126 10.44 -3.76 3.02
N ASN A 127 9.52 -3.15 3.75
CA ASN A 127 8.33 -3.82 4.29
C ASN A 127 7.11 -3.79 3.37
N ALA A 128 7.21 -3.23 2.17
CA ALA A 128 6.11 -3.19 1.21
C ALA A 128 6.02 -4.54 0.46
N GLU A 129 5.06 -5.38 0.85
CA GLU A 129 4.87 -6.71 0.28
C GLU A 129 3.69 -6.77 -0.71
N LYS A 130 2.69 -5.91 -0.54
CA LYS A 130 1.46 -5.89 -1.33
C LYS A 130 1.27 -4.56 -2.04
N ILE A 131 0.43 -4.56 -3.08
CA ILE A 131 0.04 -3.32 -3.76
C ILE A 131 -0.64 -2.33 -2.81
N SER A 132 -1.41 -2.82 -1.82
CA SER A 132 -2.04 -1.96 -0.80
C SER A 132 -1.03 -1.18 0.06
N ASP A 133 0.19 -1.68 0.18
CA ASP A 133 1.23 -1.03 0.99
C ASP A 133 1.81 0.21 0.29
N VAL A 134 1.67 0.28 -1.05
CA VAL A 134 2.18 1.38 -1.87
C VAL A 134 1.62 2.74 -1.44
N ASP A 135 0.36 2.79 -0.99
CA ASP A 135 -0.29 4.02 -0.56
C ASP A 135 0.40 4.68 0.65
N MET A 136 1.08 3.89 1.48
CA MET A 136 1.80 4.38 2.65
C MET A 136 3.23 4.84 2.34
N ILE A 137 3.82 4.37 1.24
CA ILE A 137 5.24 4.61 0.91
C ILE A 137 5.59 6.10 0.80
N PRO A 138 4.80 6.98 0.14
CA PRO A 138 5.11 8.40 0.08
C PRO A 138 5.22 9.06 1.46
N LYS A 139 4.40 8.61 2.41
CA LYS A 139 4.42 9.11 3.79
C LYS A 139 5.67 8.60 4.53
N ILE A 140 5.96 7.31 4.41
CA ILE A 140 7.15 6.70 5.03
C ILE A 140 8.43 7.37 4.52
N LEU A 141 8.56 7.54 3.18
CA LEU A 141 9.71 8.21 2.59
C LEU A 141 9.90 9.63 3.11
N LYS A 142 8.81 10.38 3.29
CA LYS A 142 8.87 11.74 3.82
C LYS A 142 9.22 11.80 5.31
N GLU A 143 8.82 10.80 6.10
CA GLU A 143 9.06 10.76 7.55
C GLU A 143 10.44 10.19 7.88
N GLU A 144 10.93 9.21 7.11
CA GLU A 144 12.18 8.49 7.41
C GLU A 144 13.40 9.00 6.64
N CYS A 145 13.20 9.64 5.47
CA CYS A 145 14.28 10.13 4.65
C CYS A 145 14.40 11.65 4.72
N GLU A 146 15.39 12.16 5.44
CA GLU A 146 15.62 13.61 5.64
C GLU A 146 15.81 14.40 4.34
N PHE A 147 16.23 13.77 3.26
CA PHE A 147 16.47 14.39 1.96
C PHE A 147 15.25 14.37 1.04
N VAL A 148 14.15 13.77 1.45
CA VAL A 148 12.91 13.72 0.66
C VAL A 148 12.02 14.91 1.03
N ASP A 149 11.81 15.81 0.08
CA ASP A 149 10.87 16.93 0.22
C ASP A 149 9.43 16.46 0.04
N SER A 150 9.19 15.70 -1.02
CA SER A 150 7.90 15.07 -1.30
C SER A 150 8.07 13.78 -2.07
N ALA A 151 7.11 12.88 -1.90
CA ALA A 151 6.98 11.68 -2.70
C ALA A 151 5.52 11.54 -3.15
N GLN A 152 5.31 11.08 -4.37
CA GLN A 152 3.98 10.88 -4.93
C GLN A 152 3.92 9.61 -5.78
N ILE A 153 2.77 8.94 -5.73
CA ILE A 153 2.50 7.79 -6.58
C ILE A 153 2.15 8.32 -7.97
N VAL A 154 2.90 7.91 -8.98
CA VAL A 154 2.67 8.29 -10.37
C VAL A 154 1.77 7.28 -11.07
N GLU A 155 1.98 6.00 -10.76
CA GLU A 155 1.28 4.90 -11.43
C GLU A 155 1.21 3.68 -10.51
N ILE A 156 0.07 3.01 -10.51
CA ILE A 156 -0.10 1.68 -9.92
C ILE A 156 -0.74 0.79 -10.97
N ASN A 157 -0.13 -0.37 -11.20
CA ASN A 157 -0.64 -1.40 -12.09
C ASN A 157 -0.85 -2.72 -11.31
N PRO A 158 -1.99 -2.87 -10.63
CA PRO A 158 -2.23 -4.01 -9.75
C PRO A 158 -2.21 -5.34 -10.49
N GLY A 159 -2.61 -5.36 -11.78
CA GLY A 159 -2.65 -6.58 -12.58
C GLY A 159 -1.27 -7.20 -12.84
N TYR A 160 -0.21 -6.38 -12.82
CA TYR A 160 1.19 -6.82 -12.96
C TYR A 160 1.95 -6.80 -11.64
N GLY A 161 1.38 -6.21 -10.60
CA GLY A 161 2.07 -6.03 -9.32
C GLY A 161 3.12 -4.92 -9.38
N GLU A 162 2.92 -3.90 -10.20
CA GLU A 162 3.89 -2.83 -10.44
C GLU A 162 3.39 -1.51 -9.87
N ALA A 163 4.31 -0.74 -9.29
CA ALA A 163 4.04 0.63 -8.88
C ALA A 163 5.23 1.54 -9.17
N ARG A 164 4.94 2.82 -9.43
CA ARG A 164 5.94 3.86 -9.66
C ARG A 164 5.71 5.04 -8.73
N ILE A 165 6.77 5.42 -8.03
CA ILE A 165 6.80 6.57 -7.13
C ILE A 165 7.82 7.56 -7.65
N GLU A 166 7.48 8.84 -7.66
CA GLU A 166 8.38 9.94 -7.94
C GLU A 166 8.73 10.66 -6.64
N VAL A 167 10.02 10.85 -6.41
CA VAL A 167 10.56 11.50 -5.22
C VAL A 167 11.17 12.83 -5.61
N SER A 168 10.77 13.90 -4.93
CA SER A 168 11.35 15.23 -5.03
C SER A 168 12.36 15.44 -3.91
N VAL A 169 13.49 16.01 -4.26
CA VAL A 169 14.61 16.29 -3.36
C VAL A 169 14.88 17.80 -3.36
N PRO A 170 15.11 18.45 -2.20
CA PRO A 170 15.33 19.88 -2.15
C PRO A 170 16.55 20.35 -2.95
N ASP A 171 16.42 21.43 -3.69
CA ASP A 171 17.52 22.04 -4.46
C ASP A 171 18.72 22.44 -3.58
N SER A 172 18.49 22.71 -2.30
CA SER A 172 19.56 23.01 -1.34
C SER A 172 20.58 21.88 -1.22
N LEU A 173 20.13 20.63 -1.35
CA LEU A 173 21.00 19.46 -1.33
C LEU A 173 21.89 19.41 -2.57
N PHE A 174 21.36 19.77 -3.74
CA PHE A 174 22.13 19.88 -4.98
C PHE A 174 23.27 20.88 -4.83
N TYR A 175 22.98 22.10 -4.36
CA TYR A 175 24.00 23.13 -4.17
C TYR A 175 25.02 22.75 -3.11
N LYS A 176 24.62 22.09 -2.02
CA LYS A 176 25.55 21.59 -1.00
C LYS A 176 26.55 20.61 -1.61
N THR A 177 26.08 19.63 -2.35
CA THR A 177 26.93 18.64 -3.00
C THR A 177 27.84 19.22 -4.07
N LEU A 178 27.31 20.17 -4.85
CA LEU A 178 28.09 20.87 -5.86
C LEU A 178 29.26 21.61 -5.21
N ASN A 179 29.04 22.28 -4.08
CA ASN A 179 30.07 22.99 -3.33
C ASN A 179 31.12 22.04 -2.74
N GLU A 180 30.71 20.90 -2.22
CA GLU A 180 31.62 19.89 -1.67
C GLU A 180 32.53 19.29 -2.75
N ARG A 181 32.00 19.05 -3.97
CA ARG A 181 32.79 18.54 -5.10
C ARG A 181 33.66 19.55 -5.78
N SER A 182 33.21 20.81 -5.88
CA SER A 182 33.96 21.83 -6.59
C SER A 182 35.11 22.42 -5.78
N GLY A 183 35.17 22.16 -4.47
CA GLY A 183 36.17 22.74 -3.58
C GLY A 183 36.12 24.28 -3.51
N SER A 184 35.07 24.89 -4.08
CA SER A 184 34.90 26.32 -4.23
C SER A 184 33.89 26.84 -3.21
N VAL A 185 34.39 27.34 -2.09
CA VAL A 185 33.58 28.14 -1.16
C VAL A 185 33.38 29.50 -1.76
N SER A 186 32.36 29.68 -2.58
CA SER A 186 31.94 30.99 -3.05
C SER A 186 30.57 31.35 -2.50
N TYR A 187 30.56 32.08 -1.39
CA TYR A 187 29.38 32.77 -0.92
C TYR A 187 29.07 33.93 -1.84
N THR A 188 28.29 33.70 -2.90
CA THR A 188 27.69 34.78 -3.66
C THR A 188 26.29 35.03 -3.10
N HIS A 189 26.20 36.06 -2.23
CA HIS A 189 24.94 36.69 -1.89
C HIS A 189 24.38 37.34 -3.16
N LEU A 190 23.45 36.67 -3.84
CA LEU A 190 22.58 37.33 -4.80
C LEU A 190 21.51 38.12 -4.02
N ARG A 191 21.80 39.40 -3.79
CA ARG A 191 20.76 40.37 -3.45
C ARG A 191 19.91 40.56 -4.70
N ALA A 192 18.66 40.12 -4.67
CA ALA A 192 17.66 40.59 -5.59
C ALA A 192 17.43 42.07 -5.33
N HIS A 193 17.79 42.94 -6.30
CA HIS A 193 17.34 44.31 -6.34
C HIS A 193 15.90 44.30 -6.85
N GLU A 194 14.97 44.64 -5.99
CA GLU A 194 13.68 45.16 -6.37
C GLU A 194 13.86 46.55 -7.00
N THR A 195 13.34 46.73 -8.19
CA THR A 195 12.88 47.98 -8.75
C THR A 195 11.52 47.84 -9.33
#